data_3ec5e9e539d2efb665fb4f766b0a14dd
#
_entry.id   3ec5e9e539d2efb665fb4f766b0a14dd
#
_cell.length_a   1.000
_cell.length_b   1.000
_cell.length_c   1.000
_cell.angle_alpha   90.00
_cell.angle_beta   90.00
_cell.angle_gamma   90.00
#
_symmetry.space_group_name_H-M   'P 1'
#
loop_
_entity.id
_entity.type
_entity.pdbx_description
1 polymer ?
#
loop_
_entity_poly.entity_id
_entity_poly.type
_entity_poly.pdbx_seq_one_letter_code
_entity_poly.pdbx_strand_id
1 'polypeptide(L)'
;MTTQLSPRGTPRGPHRFLAKPRNDIDRGRGFTLLEVILSLAILAGALAALGEVMRLADRSASIAEDETHAQILAASIMDELSAGSRELTAVSQSALETGDDPPWLYTVEMGQTQYDELVSVKVRVEQDLEARLQPAQFELVRWMPNPDYVPPDTGDDTSTTGSSSTSSGSSGGMK
;
A
#
# COMPACT_ATOMS: atom_id res chain seq x y z
N MET A 1 -93.38 42.37 -20.94
CA MET A 1 -93.28 43.32 -22.07
C MET A 1 -91.99 43.06 -22.82
N THR A 2 -92.17 42.79 -24.13
CA THR A 2 -91.22 42.95 -25.26
C THR A 2 -90.05 42.00 -25.33
N THR A 3 -90.16 40.86 -25.97
CA THR A 3 -89.95 40.49 -27.38
C THR A 3 -88.78 41.19 -28.07
N GLN A 4 -87.82 40.43 -28.54
CA GLN A 4 -87.12 40.48 -29.82
C GLN A 4 -86.28 39.24 -30.04
N LEU A 5 -86.57 38.35 -30.79
CA LEU A 5 -86.29 37.80 -32.12
C LEU A 5 -84.84 37.96 -32.58
N SER A 6 -84.31 36.78 -32.78
CA SER A 6 -83.42 36.13 -33.78
C SER A 6 -82.84 37.01 -34.89
N PRO A 7 -81.66 36.70 -35.45
CA PRO A 7 -81.64 35.72 -36.55
C PRO A 7 -80.46 34.76 -36.65
N ARG A 8 -80.74 33.56 -37.01
CA ARG A 8 -80.14 32.70 -38.05
C ARG A 8 -78.73 33.10 -38.52
N GLY A 9 -77.73 32.32 -38.10
CA GLY A 9 -76.44 32.25 -38.76
C GLY A 9 -76.17 30.83 -39.27
N THR A 10 -75.90 30.74 -40.51
CA THR A 10 -75.69 29.63 -41.44
C THR A 10 -74.76 28.55 -40.95
N PRO A 11 -75.02 27.29 -41.31
CA PRO A 11 -74.07 26.15 -41.01
C PRO A 11 -72.86 26.28 -41.94
N ARG A 12 -71.69 26.53 -41.38
CA ARG A 12 -70.42 26.37 -42.05
C ARG A 12 -70.18 24.92 -42.21
N GLY A 13 -70.04 24.46 -43.43
CA GLY A 13 -69.73 23.09 -43.83
C GLY A 13 -68.40 22.60 -43.29
N PRO A 14 -68.27 21.31 -43.20
CA PRO A 14 -67.01 20.65 -42.68
C PRO A 14 -65.90 20.93 -43.67
N HIS A 15 -64.93 21.74 -43.26
CA HIS A 15 -63.67 21.83 -43.94
C HIS A 15 -63.00 20.47 -43.79
N ARG A 16 -63.10 19.65 -44.81
CA ARG A 16 -62.22 18.47 -44.97
C ARG A 16 -60.80 18.95 -45.08
N PHE A 17 -60.11 18.94 -43.94
CA PHE A 17 -58.67 18.90 -43.93
C PHE A 17 -58.26 17.57 -44.55
N LEU A 18 -57.94 17.61 -45.81
CA LEU A 18 -57.17 16.59 -46.49
C LEU A 18 -55.80 16.59 -45.81
N ALA A 19 -55.69 15.80 -44.77
CA ALA A 19 -54.38 15.42 -44.21
C ALA A 19 -53.65 14.69 -45.37
N LYS A 20 -52.72 15.41 -45.99
CA LYS A 20 -51.76 14.89 -46.94
C LYS A 20 -51.00 13.79 -46.18
N PRO A 21 -51.08 12.54 -46.64
CA PRO A 21 -50.24 11.54 -46.02
C PRO A 21 -48.79 11.96 -46.24
N ARG A 22 -48.11 12.33 -45.16
CA ARG A 22 -46.67 12.38 -45.13
C ARG A 22 -46.22 10.93 -45.28
N ASN A 23 -45.97 10.55 -46.53
CA ASN A 23 -45.09 9.42 -46.80
C ASN A 23 -43.68 9.82 -46.37
N ASP A 24 -43.44 9.87 -45.08
CA ASP A 24 -42.13 9.71 -44.55
C ASP A 24 -41.77 8.22 -44.81
N ILE A 25 -41.41 7.95 -46.04
CA ILE A 25 -40.67 6.76 -46.39
C ILE A 25 -39.38 6.98 -45.64
N ASP A 26 -39.33 6.41 -44.42
CA ASP A 26 -38.10 6.16 -43.69
C ASP A 26 -37.21 5.37 -44.66
N ARG A 27 -36.41 6.13 -45.45
CA ARG A 27 -35.36 5.57 -46.25
C ARG A 27 -34.43 4.94 -45.24
N GLY A 28 -34.67 3.64 -44.98
CA GLY A 28 -33.77 2.80 -44.22
C GLY A 28 -32.38 3.05 -44.78
N ARG A 29 -31.61 3.87 -44.03
CA ARG A 29 -30.19 4.07 -44.29
C ARG A 29 -29.54 2.74 -44.08
N GLY A 30 -29.37 1.97 -45.15
CA GLY A 30 -28.54 0.80 -45.11
C GLY A 30 -27.12 1.24 -44.76
N PHE A 31 -26.46 0.50 -43.86
CA PHE A 31 -25.06 0.74 -43.55
C PHE A 31 -24.23 0.63 -44.81
N THR A 32 -23.33 1.60 -45.00
CA THR A 32 -22.39 1.52 -46.11
C THR A 32 -21.28 0.53 -45.75
N LEU A 33 -20.72 -0.15 -46.73
CA LEU A 33 -19.61 -1.08 -46.56
C LEU A 33 -18.42 -0.37 -45.87
N LEU A 34 -18.19 0.91 -46.19
CA LEU A 34 -17.18 1.74 -45.58
C LEU A 34 -17.41 1.91 -44.04
N GLU A 35 -18.65 2.14 -43.62
CA GLU A 35 -19.01 2.32 -42.21
C GLU A 35 -18.78 1.03 -41.42
N VAL A 36 -19.08 -0.10 -41.99
CA VAL A 36 -18.83 -1.40 -41.37
C VAL A 36 -17.31 -1.63 -41.21
N ILE A 37 -16.53 -1.37 -42.28
CA ILE A 37 -15.07 -1.52 -42.21
C ILE A 37 -14.47 -0.54 -41.20
N LEU A 38 -14.92 0.70 -41.17
CA LEU A 38 -14.44 1.70 -40.21
C LEU A 38 -14.78 1.30 -38.76
N SER A 39 -16.01 0.82 -38.53
CA SER A 39 -16.44 0.36 -37.21
C SER A 39 -15.61 -0.82 -36.73
N LEU A 40 -15.33 -1.81 -37.61
CA LEU A 40 -14.47 -2.94 -37.29
C LEU A 40 -13.04 -2.53 -37.04
N ALA A 41 -12.51 -1.57 -37.80
CA ALA A 41 -11.14 -1.04 -37.55
C ALA A 41 -11.02 -0.35 -36.20
N ILE A 42 -12.00 0.47 -35.82
CA ILE A 42 -12.04 1.11 -34.49
C ILE A 42 -12.17 0.06 -33.38
N LEU A 43 -13.07 -0.91 -33.56
CA LEU A 43 -13.25 -1.99 -32.59
C LEU A 43 -11.97 -2.81 -32.41
N ALA A 44 -11.32 -3.21 -33.50
CA ALA A 44 -10.06 -3.95 -33.44
C ALA A 44 -8.95 -3.14 -32.76
N GLY A 45 -8.84 -1.84 -33.08
CA GLY A 45 -7.89 -0.94 -32.40
C GLY A 45 -8.15 -0.81 -30.91
N ALA A 46 -9.42 -0.68 -30.51
CA ALA A 46 -9.82 -0.62 -29.11
C ALA A 46 -9.49 -1.92 -28.35
N LEU A 47 -9.77 -3.07 -28.94
CA LEU A 47 -9.44 -4.38 -28.35
C LEU A 47 -7.92 -4.59 -28.22
N ALA A 48 -7.13 -4.16 -29.20
CA ALA A 48 -5.68 -4.22 -29.13
C ALA A 48 -5.14 -3.34 -27.99
N ALA A 49 -5.64 -2.12 -27.85
CA ALA A 49 -5.27 -1.22 -26.77
C ALA A 49 -5.63 -1.77 -25.38
N LEU A 50 -6.83 -2.31 -25.22
CA LEU A 50 -7.26 -2.96 -23.97
C LEU A 50 -6.39 -4.17 -23.63
N GLY A 51 -6.04 -5.00 -24.62
CA GLY A 51 -5.15 -6.14 -24.42
C GLY A 51 -3.77 -5.73 -23.90
N GLU A 52 -3.21 -4.64 -24.42
CA GLU A 52 -1.93 -4.13 -23.95
C GLU A 52 -2.01 -3.56 -22.51
N VAL A 53 -3.10 -2.87 -22.18
CA VAL A 53 -3.34 -2.37 -20.81
C VAL A 53 -3.46 -3.53 -19.83
N MET A 54 -4.20 -4.60 -20.17
CA MET A 54 -4.31 -5.80 -19.33
C MET A 54 -2.94 -6.45 -19.09
N ARG A 55 -2.15 -6.61 -20.15
CA ARG A 55 -0.81 -7.19 -20.04
C ARG A 55 0.12 -6.37 -19.14
N LEU A 56 0.03 -5.04 -19.23
CA LEU A 56 0.79 -4.14 -18.37
C LEU A 56 0.30 -4.22 -16.91
N ALA A 57 -1.01 -4.31 -16.70
CA ALA A 57 -1.60 -4.47 -15.38
C ALA A 57 -1.17 -5.78 -14.70
N ASP A 58 -1.20 -6.90 -15.43
CA ASP A 58 -0.75 -8.20 -14.91
C ASP A 58 0.73 -8.16 -14.50
N ARG A 59 1.58 -7.56 -15.34
CA ARG A 59 2.99 -7.40 -15.01
C ARG A 59 3.21 -6.51 -13.79
N SER A 60 2.47 -5.41 -13.68
CA SER A 60 2.56 -4.52 -12.52
C SER A 60 2.05 -5.18 -11.25
N ALA A 61 1.00 -6.01 -11.35
CA ALA A 61 0.48 -6.78 -10.22
C ALA A 61 1.51 -7.80 -9.71
N SER A 62 2.16 -8.53 -10.61
CA SER A 62 3.21 -9.49 -10.24
C SER A 62 4.38 -8.80 -9.53
N ILE A 63 4.87 -7.66 -10.04
CA ILE A 63 5.96 -6.92 -9.38
C ILE A 63 5.54 -6.45 -7.99
N ALA A 64 4.31 -5.95 -7.82
CA ALA A 64 3.80 -5.48 -6.53
C ALA A 64 3.61 -6.63 -5.53
N GLU A 65 3.25 -7.82 -6.01
CA GLU A 65 3.14 -9.03 -5.19
C GLU A 65 4.52 -9.47 -4.67
N ASP A 66 5.52 -9.54 -5.54
CA ASP A 66 6.89 -9.88 -5.17
C ASP A 66 7.48 -8.86 -4.18
N GLU A 67 7.27 -7.56 -4.40
CA GLU A 67 7.71 -6.50 -3.49
C GLU A 67 7.02 -6.59 -2.11
N THR A 68 5.72 -6.89 -2.11
CA THR A 68 4.96 -7.11 -0.86
C THR A 68 5.49 -8.32 -0.10
N HIS A 69 5.83 -9.39 -0.81
CA HIS A 69 6.43 -10.58 -0.19
C HIS A 69 7.79 -10.27 0.42
N ALA A 70 8.67 -9.55 -0.30
CA ALA A 70 9.95 -9.08 0.23
C ALA A 70 9.78 -8.24 1.51
N GLN A 71 8.76 -7.37 1.55
CA GLN A 71 8.44 -6.55 2.72
C GLN A 71 8.04 -7.39 3.93
N ILE A 72 7.19 -8.40 3.73
CA ILE A 72 6.76 -9.31 4.80
C ILE A 72 7.95 -10.08 5.36
N LEU A 73 8.83 -10.62 4.49
CA LEU A 73 10.03 -11.32 4.90
C LEU A 73 11.00 -10.42 5.68
N ALA A 74 11.23 -9.19 5.19
CA ALA A 74 12.08 -8.22 5.88
C ALA A 74 11.52 -7.83 7.26
N ALA A 75 10.20 -7.65 7.36
CA ALA A 75 9.54 -7.37 8.63
C ALA A 75 9.65 -8.55 9.60
N SER A 76 9.47 -9.78 9.13
CA SER A 76 9.62 -10.99 9.95
C SER A 76 11.02 -11.11 10.53
N ILE A 77 12.07 -10.93 9.70
CA ILE A 77 13.46 -10.95 10.15
C ILE A 77 13.73 -9.85 11.19
N MET A 78 13.24 -8.63 10.94
CA MET A 78 13.39 -7.52 11.85
C MET A 78 12.69 -7.77 13.18
N ASP A 79 11.54 -8.41 13.19
CA ASP A 79 10.82 -8.78 14.40
C ASP A 79 11.53 -9.91 15.16
N GLU A 80 12.10 -10.90 14.48
CA GLU A 80 12.93 -11.92 15.09
C GLU A 80 14.17 -11.33 15.79
N LEU A 81 14.85 -10.37 15.12
CA LEU A 81 15.98 -9.64 15.70
C LEU A 81 15.53 -8.82 16.92
N SER A 82 14.39 -8.13 16.83
CA SER A 82 13.85 -7.31 17.92
C SER A 82 13.41 -8.14 19.13
N ALA A 83 12.90 -9.35 18.89
CA ALA A 83 12.47 -10.28 19.92
C ALA A 83 13.66 -11.06 20.56
N GLY A 84 14.86 -10.92 19.99
CA GLY A 84 16.04 -11.69 20.43
C GLY A 84 15.97 -13.18 20.07
N SER A 85 15.05 -13.60 19.23
CA SER A 85 14.96 -14.98 18.73
C SER A 85 16.01 -15.28 17.66
N ARG A 86 16.53 -14.23 17.02
CA ARG A 86 17.68 -14.28 16.11
C ARG A 86 18.79 -13.41 16.69
N GLU A 87 20.03 -13.91 16.63
CA GLU A 87 21.19 -13.14 17.08
C GLU A 87 21.41 -11.90 16.21
N LEU A 88 21.68 -10.76 16.85
CA LEU A 88 21.96 -9.50 16.17
C LEU A 88 23.41 -9.51 15.67
N THR A 89 23.63 -10.13 14.54
CA THR A 89 24.93 -10.25 13.86
C THR A 89 24.81 -9.80 12.40
N ALA A 90 25.89 -9.23 11.86
CA ALA A 90 25.95 -8.88 10.45
C ALA A 90 25.97 -10.17 9.60
N VAL A 91 25.04 -10.25 8.64
CA VAL A 91 24.90 -11.39 7.73
C VAL A 91 24.83 -10.83 6.31
N SER A 92 25.50 -11.48 5.36
CA SER A 92 25.47 -11.07 3.96
C SER A 92 24.94 -12.20 3.09
N GLN A 93 23.90 -11.90 2.31
CA GLN A 93 23.34 -12.79 1.27
C GLN A 93 23.08 -14.23 1.75
N SER A 94 22.47 -14.37 2.91
CA SER A 94 22.09 -15.69 3.40
C SER A 94 20.74 -16.10 2.84
N ALA A 95 20.61 -17.36 2.43
CA ALA A 95 19.36 -17.89 1.89
C ALA A 95 18.28 -18.00 2.99
N LEU A 96 17.06 -17.62 2.62
CA LEU A 96 15.86 -17.86 3.42
C LEU A 96 15.23 -19.19 2.99
N GLU A 97 14.94 -20.05 3.94
CA GLU A 97 14.28 -21.35 3.69
C GLU A 97 12.75 -21.15 3.60
N THR A 98 12.29 -20.36 2.63
CA THR A 98 10.86 -20.13 2.39
C THR A 98 10.26 -21.20 1.49
N GLY A 99 11.09 -21.93 0.74
CA GLY A 99 10.63 -22.91 -0.25
C GLY A 99 10.15 -22.29 -1.57
N ASP A 100 10.35 -21.00 -1.74
CA ASP A 100 9.99 -20.28 -2.95
C ASP A 100 10.98 -20.50 -4.09
N ASP A 101 10.52 -20.37 -5.32
CA ASP A 101 11.33 -20.36 -6.53
C ASP A 101 10.99 -19.10 -7.35
N PRO A 102 11.90 -18.15 -7.48
CA PRO A 102 13.30 -18.12 -7.02
C PRO A 102 13.45 -17.96 -5.49
N PRO A 103 14.58 -18.43 -4.93
CA PRO A 103 14.85 -18.29 -3.51
C PRO A 103 15.08 -16.83 -3.11
N TRP A 104 14.87 -16.56 -1.82
CA TRP A 104 15.10 -15.24 -1.23
C TRP A 104 16.42 -15.21 -0.47
N LEU A 105 17.14 -14.11 -0.61
CA LEU A 105 18.35 -13.82 0.15
C LEU A 105 18.09 -12.67 1.10
N TYR A 106 18.71 -12.71 2.27
CA TYR A 106 18.66 -11.58 3.20
C TYR A 106 20.07 -11.15 3.62
N THR A 107 20.18 -9.87 3.88
CA THR A 107 21.40 -9.20 4.38
C THR A 107 21.03 -8.38 5.60
N VAL A 108 21.80 -8.53 6.69
CA VAL A 108 21.70 -7.72 7.90
C VAL A 108 22.95 -6.89 8.03
N GLU A 109 22.79 -5.58 8.05
CA GLU A 109 23.88 -4.62 8.28
C GLU A 109 23.64 -3.88 9.58
N MET A 110 24.70 -3.64 10.34
CA MET A 110 24.64 -2.82 11.55
C MET A 110 25.44 -1.53 11.32
N GLY A 111 24.81 -0.41 11.65
CA GLY A 111 25.42 0.90 11.56
C GLY A 111 25.45 1.59 12.93
N GLN A 112 26.44 2.43 13.12
CA GLN A 112 26.49 3.30 14.30
C GLN A 112 25.46 4.41 14.19
N THR A 113 24.93 4.84 15.33
CA THR A 113 24.08 6.00 15.46
C THR A 113 24.81 7.13 16.22
N GLN A 114 24.17 8.29 16.36
CA GLN A 114 24.68 9.36 17.20
C GLN A 114 24.55 9.08 18.72
N TYR A 115 23.88 7.97 19.08
CA TYR A 115 23.66 7.54 20.45
C TYR A 115 24.37 6.20 20.64
N ASP A 116 25.31 6.13 21.58
CA ASP A 116 26.11 4.91 21.85
C ASP A 116 25.26 3.72 22.33
N GLU A 117 24.12 4.01 22.93
CA GLU A 117 23.12 3.05 23.42
C GLU A 117 22.25 2.43 22.30
N LEU A 118 22.31 2.99 21.09
CA LEU A 118 21.49 2.55 19.95
C LEU A 118 22.37 2.15 18.77
N VAL A 119 21.93 1.13 18.08
CA VAL A 119 22.50 0.68 16.80
C VAL A 119 21.43 0.73 15.72
N SER A 120 21.83 1.19 14.53
CA SER A 120 20.97 1.13 13.34
C SER A 120 21.09 -0.25 12.72
N VAL A 121 19.99 -0.96 12.64
CA VAL A 121 19.91 -2.27 11.98
C VAL A 121 19.17 -2.12 10.66
N LYS A 122 19.81 -2.55 9.58
CA LYS A 122 19.28 -2.55 8.23
C LYS A 122 19.12 -4.00 7.79
N VAL A 123 17.91 -4.38 7.44
CA VAL A 123 17.57 -5.67 6.83
C VAL A 123 17.20 -5.43 5.38
N ARG A 124 17.91 -6.07 4.46
CA ARG A 124 17.59 -6.10 3.03
C ARG A 124 17.21 -7.52 2.66
N VAL A 125 16.11 -7.66 1.95
CA VAL A 125 15.65 -8.92 1.35
C VAL A 125 15.59 -8.74 -0.15
N GLU A 126 16.11 -9.67 -0.90
CA GLU A 126 16.13 -9.65 -2.37
C GLU A 126 15.93 -11.07 -2.93
N GLN A 127 15.36 -11.15 -4.12
CA GLN A 127 15.27 -12.43 -4.85
C GLN A 127 16.63 -12.80 -5.41
N ASP A 128 17.01 -14.08 -5.34
CA ASP A 128 18.23 -14.60 -5.95
C ASP A 128 18.07 -14.75 -7.47
N LEU A 129 18.03 -13.60 -8.14
CA LEU A 129 17.90 -13.48 -9.58
C LEU A 129 19.02 -12.60 -10.14
N GLU A 130 19.35 -12.83 -11.41
CA GLU A 130 20.27 -11.94 -12.11
C GLU A 130 19.72 -10.50 -12.15
N ALA A 131 20.58 -9.51 -11.92
CA ALA A 131 20.21 -8.10 -11.88
C ALA A 131 19.45 -7.60 -13.14
N ARG A 132 19.69 -8.22 -14.30
CA ARG A 132 18.98 -7.92 -15.56
C ARG A 132 17.49 -8.27 -15.51
N LEU A 133 17.08 -9.16 -14.62
CA LEU A 133 15.69 -9.59 -14.44
C LEU A 133 14.93 -8.69 -13.48
N GLN A 134 15.59 -7.66 -12.93
CA GLN A 134 15.01 -6.72 -11.98
C GLN A 134 14.40 -7.45 -10.76
N PRO A 135 15.24 -8.13 -9.95
CA PRO A 135 14.77 -8.86 -8.78
C PRO A 135 14.02 -7.92 -7.84
N ALA A 136 12.93 -8.43 -7.26
CA ALA A 136 12.24 -7.71 -6.22
C ALA A 136 13.16 -7.61 -4.99
N GLN A 137 13.21 -6.43 -4.39
CA GLN A 137 14.03 -6.16 -3.21
C GLN A 137 13.30 -5.19 -2.28
N PHE A 138 13.52 -5.37 -0.99
CA PHE A 138 13.01 -4.47 0.02
C PHE A 138 14.05 -4.23 1.11
N GLU A 139 14.11 -3.01 1.63
CA GLU A 139 15.04 -2.62 2.68
C GLU A 139 14.27 -2.00 3.85
N LEU A 140 14.54 -2.49 5.06
CA LEU A 140 13.94 -2.00 6.29
C LEU A 140 15.04 -1.57 7.26
N VAL A 141 14.92 -0.38 7.82
CA VAL A 141 15.88 0.16 8.80
C VAL A 141 15.17 0.42 10.12
N ARG A 142 15.77 -0.03 11.22
CA ARG A 142 15.26 0.19 12.58
C ARG A 142 16.39 0.47 13.55
N TRP A 143 16.14 1.32 14.50
CA TRP A 143 17.05 1.53 15.62
C TRP A 143 16.70 0.57 16.76
N MET A 144 17.73 -0.09 17.29
CA MET A 144 17.62 -1.10 18.35
C MET A 144 18.61 -0.79 19.47
N PRO A 145 18.38 -1.29 20.69
CA PRO A 145 19.37 -1.21 21.74
C PRO A 145 20.68 -1.86 21.30
N ASN A 146 21.78 -1.19 21.58
CA ASN A 146 23.11 -1.70 21.30
C ASN A 146 23.46 -2.80 22.31
N PRO A 147 23.67 -4.07 21.91
CA PRO A 147 23.98 -5.16 22.80
C PRO A 147 25.33 -4.97 23.50
N ASP A 148 26.26 -4.20 22.90
CA ASP A 148 27.60 -3.95 23.43
C ASP A 148 27.65 -2.69 24.30
N TYR A 149 26.53 -2.00 24.49
CA TYR A 149 26.47 -0.78 25.29
C TYR A 149 26.58 -1.13 26.78
N VAL A 150 27.64 -0.62 27.41
CA VAL A 150 27.81 -0.65 28.86
C VAL A 150 27.47 0.75 29.39
N PRO A 151 26.38 0.91 30.16
CA PRO A 151 26.06 2.20 30.73
C PRO A 151 27.20 2.68 31.62
N PRO A 152 27.54 3.99 31.64
CA PRO A 152 28.53 4.54 32.54
C PRO A 152 28.09 4.22 33.97
N ASP A 153 29.03 3.69 34.74
CA ASP A 153 28.82 3.31 36.13
C ASP A 153 28.29 4.55 36.88
N THR A 154 26.99 4.56 37.12
CA THR A 154 26.39 5.60 38.00
C THR A 154 26.81 5.21 39.37
N GLY A 155 28.01 5.71 39.76
CA GLY A 155 28.56 5.50 41.09
C GLY A 155 27.45 5.75 42.11
N ASP A 156 27.10 4.69 42.80
CA ASP A 156 26.11 4.67 43.85
C ASP A 156 26.68 5.51 45.01
N ASP A 157 26.56 6.88 44.88
CA ASP A 157 26.82 7.80 45.96
C ASP A 157 25.74 7.66 47.05
N THR A 158 25.53 6.44 47.48
CA THR A 158 24.86 6.13 48.73
C THR A 158 25.91 6.29 49.83
N SER A 159 26.39 7.52 50.02
CA SER A 159 27.03 7.91 51.30
C SER A 159 25.95 7.83 52.36
N THR A 160 25.81 6.62 52.91
CA THR A 160 25.10 6.36 54.14
C THR A 160 25.88 7.10 55.25
N THR A 161 25.47 8.32 55.51
CA THR A 161 25.85 9.06 56.72
C THR A 161 25.30 8.31 57.93
N GLY A 162 26.06 7.29 58.36
CA GLY A 162 25.87 6.60 59.63
C GLY A 162 26.10 7.57 60.78
N SER A 163 25.06 8.21 61.25
CA SER A 163 25.06 8.93 62.53
C SER A 163 25.24 7.91 63.66
N SER A 164 26.49 7.70 64.08
CA SER A 164 26.79 7.02 65.31
C SER A 164 26.44 7.96 66.52
N SER A 165 25.25 7.79 67.04
CA SER A 165 24.88 8.33 68.37
C SER A 165 25.49 7.47 69.45
N THR A 166 26.64 7.92 69.93
CA THR A 166 27.25 7.49 71.19
C THR A 166 26.36 7.97 72.33
N SER A 167 25.53 7.11 72.88
CA SER A 167 24.93 7.33 74.19
C SER A 167 25.83 6.75 75.31
N SER A 168 26.62 7.57 75.89
CA SER A 168 27.26 7.31 77.17
C SER A 168 26.19 7.24 78.28
N GLY A 169 25.94 6.06 78.78
CA GLY A 169 25.13 5.83 80.00
C GLY A 169 26.03 5.41 81.16
N SER A 170 26.37 6.37 81.95
CA SER A 170 27.00 6.18 83.28
C SER A 170 25.97 5.68 84.28
N SER A 171 26.41 4.84 85.18
CA SER A 171 26.14 4.72 86.60
C SER A 171 26.09 3.25 86.99
N GLY A 172 26.83 2.80 87.89
CA GLY A 172 26.91 3.23 89.31
C GLY A 172 26.36 2.14 90.15
N GLY A 173 27.23 1.54 90.89
CA GLY A 173 26.93 1.32 92.23
C GLY A 173 26.53 -0.08 92.76
N MET A 174 27.36 -0.57 93.61
CA MET A 174 27.06 -1.21 94.91
C MET A 174 26.52 -2.67 94.91
N LYS A 175 27.20 -3.49 95.39
CA LYS A 175 27.64 -4.16 96.63
C LYS A 175 28.16 -5.52 96.28
#